data_1dc92b879b12d25884921ff36f45dc02
#
_entry.id   1dc92b879b12d25884921ff36f45dc02
#
_cell.length_a   1.000
_cell.length_b   1.000
_cell.length_c   1.000
_cell.angle_alpha   90.00
_cell.angle_beta   90.00
_cell.angle_gamma   90.00
#
_symmetry.space_group_name_H-M   'P 1'
#
loop_
_entity.id
_entity.type
_entity.pdbx_description
1 polymer ?
#
loop_
_entity_poly.entity_id
_entity_poly.type
_entity_poly.pdbx_seq_one_letter_code
_entity_poly.pdbx_strand_id
1 'polypeptide(L)'
;MYNIVIYIYLIGVAIASCFNKKVKKMWAGERQALKVLREKVDPNARYIWFHAASLGEFEQGRPLMEYLRKTHPEYKILLTFFSPSGYEVRKNYEGADIICYLPLDTIRNARRFLRSIKPVMAFFIKYEFWYNYLHILQHRGIPTYSVSSIFRPDQIFFQWYGKGYGRVLKCFTHFFVQNIESKNLLAKLDIHDVEVVGDTRFDRVLQIKEASKQLPLVEKFTENTSKVFIAGSSWLPDEEVFLKYFNLHKDWKLIVAPHVIGEDHLAQIFELLKGRRVVRYTEATEENVKDAEVLIIDCFGLLSSIYHYGTISYVGGGFGVGIHNVLEAAVWDIPVIFGPNNKRFQEAQGLIMAGGGFEINDYQSFRDLMMRFETDEMFLQTSKKHAGEFVKGRAGATEKIMRSFPL
;
A
#
# COMPACT_ATOMS: atom_id res chain seq x y z
N MET A 1 -15.93 20.71 20.85
CA MET A 1 -15.35 19.44 21.38
C MET A 1 -14.10 19.01 20.58
N TYR A 2 -14.18 18.83 19.26
CA TYR A 2 -13.04 18.40 18.41
C TYR A 2 -11.75 19.21 18.65
N ASN A 3 -11.83 20.54 18.61
CA ASN A 3 -10.66 21.40 18.81
C ASN A 3 -9.98 21.23 20.17
N ILE A 4 -10.75 20.96 21.24
CA ILE A 4 -10.16 20.66 22.56
C ILE A 4 -9.35 19.37 22.49
N VAL A 5 -9.90 18.33 21.88
CA VAL A 5 -9.21 17.03 21.70
C VAL A 5 -7.94 17.21 20.89
N ILE A 6 -7.98 17.97 19.79
CA ILE A 6 -6.79 18.24 18.95
C ILE A 6 -5.70 19.00 19.71
N TYR A 7 -6.04 19.93 20.56
CA TYR A 7 -5.03 20.63 21.39
C TYR A 7 -4.43 19.72 22.47
N ILE A 8 -5.25 18.83 23.08
CA ILE A 8 -4.74 17.80 24.02
C ILE A 8 -3.81 16.83 23.26
N TYR A 9 -4.21 16.39 22.07
CA TYR A 9 -3.38 15.55 21.21
C TYR A 9 -2.06 16.25 20.84
N LEU A 10 -2.08 17.53 20.53
CA LEU A 10 -0.90 18.36 20.24
C LEU A 10 0.10 18.33 21.41
N ILE A 11 -0.39 18.49 22.64
CA ILE A 11 0.44 18.40 23.85
C ILE A 11 1.02 17.00 23.98
N GLY A 12 0.21 15.96 23.77
CA GLY A 12 0.66 14.57 23.79
C GLY A 12 1.75 14.27 22.76
N VAL A 13 1.60 14.77 21.53
CA VAL A 13 2.62 14.67 20.46
C VAL A 13 3.91 15.40 20.86
N ALA A 14 3.81 16.60 21.43
CA ALA A 14 4.97 17.36 21.88
C ALA A 14 5.76 16.59 22.95
N ILE A 15 5.08 15.99 23.94
CA ILE A 15 5.69 15.16 24.97
C ILE A 15 6.29 13.88 24.37
N ALA A 16 5.52 13.15 23.56
CA ALA A 16 5.98 11.91 22.92
C ALA A 16 7.18 12.12 22.00
N SER A 17 7.30 13.31 21.39
CA SER A 17 8.44 13.66 20.53
C SER A 17 9.79 13.67 21.27
N CYS A 18 9.78 13.81 22.60
CA CYS A 18 10.99 13.74 23.43
C CYS A 18 11.52 12.30 23.56
N PHE A 19 10.64 11.30 23.46
CA PHE A 19 10.97 9.90 23.75
C PHE A 19 10.94 9.00 22.51
N ASN A 20 10.25 9.41 21.44
CA ASN A 20 10.07 8.60 20.24
C ASN A 20 10.62 9.31 19.00
N LYS A 21 11.67 8.72 18.40
CA LYS A 21 12.34 9.27 17.20
C LYS A 21 11.40 9.48 16.01
N LYS A 22 10.41 8.58 15.83
CA LYS A 22 9.43 8.68 14.73
C LYS A 22 8.48 9.86 14.93
N VAL A 23 7.96 10.02 16.16
CA VAL A 23 7.11 11.16 16.54
C VAL A 23 7.88 12.47 16.46
N LYS A 24 9.16 12.49 16.87
CA LYS A 24 10.04 13.67 16.76
C LYS A 24 10.20 14.13 15.32
N LYS A 25 10.42 13.19 14.37
CA LYS A 25 10.52 13.52 12.94
C LYS A 25 9.22 14.10 12.40
N MET A 26 8.08 13.47 12.70
CA MET A 26 6.75 13.96 12.32
C MET A 26 6.52 15.39 12.84
N TRP A 27 6.70 15.61 14.14
CA TRP A 27 6.53 16.91 14.80
C TRP A 27 7.42 18.01 14.21
N ALA A 28 8.67 17.71 13.94
CA ALA A 28 9.59 18.64 13.29
C ALA A 28 9.15 18.98 11.86
N GLY A 29 8.74 17.97 11.09
CA GLY A 29 8.29 18.13 9.71
C GLY A 29 6.99 18.96 9.60
N GLU A 30 6.00 18.69 10.46
CA GLU A 30 4.76 19.48 10.53
C GLU A 30 5.02 20.97 10.80
N ARG A 31 5.95 21.29 11.69
CA ARG A 31 6.33 22.67 11.99
C ARG A 31 7.06 23.36 10.84
N GLN A 32 7.75 22.61 9.99
CA GLN A 32 8.45 23.13 8.81
C GLN A 32 7.51 23.28 7.59
N ALA A 33 6.38 22.61 7.57
CA ALA A 33 5.48 22.57 6.41
C ALA A 33 5.10 23.97 5.89
N LEU A 34 4.74 24.90 6.80
CA LEU A 34 4.39 26.28 6.40
C LEU A 34 5.59 27.09 5.86
N LYS A 35 6.81 26.72 6.24
CA LYS A 35 8.04 27.30 5.67
C LYS A 35 8.23 26.76 4.26
N VAL A 36 8.14 25.46 4.07
CA VAL A 36 8.22 24.79 2.76
C VAL A 36 7.22 25.40 1.78
N LEU A 37 5.97 25.60 2.20
CA LEU A 37 4.95 26.21 1.35
C LEU A 37 5.29 27.67 0.96
N ARG A 38 5.79 28.47 1.89
CA ARG A 38 6.19 29.85 1.58
C ARG A 38 7.34 29.95 0.59
N GLU A 39 8.25 28.97 0.61
CA GLU A 39 9.43 28.94 -0.25
C GLU A 39 9.12 28.34 -1.64
N LYS A 40 8.19 27.39 -1.72
CA LYS A 40 7.98 26.61 -2.94
C LYS A 40 6.68 26.91 -3.69
N VAL A 41 5.67 27.55 -3.06
CA VAL A 41 4.41 27.83 -3.73
C VAL A 41 4.59 28.97 -4.73
N ASP A 42 4.29 28.71 -5.97
CA ASP A 42 4.13 29.70 -7.01
C ASP A 42 2.71 30.28 -6.93
N PRO A 43 2.56 31.59 -6.62
CA PRO A 43 1.25 32.21 -6.43
C PRO A 43 0.39 32.23 -7.70
N ASN A 44 0.99 32.07 -8.88
CA ASN A 44 0.31 32.08 -10.17
C ASN A 44 -0.11 30.67 -10.64
N ALA A 45 0.37 29.61 -9.98
CA ALA A 45 0.05 28.25 -10.36
C ALA A 45 -1.27 27.76 -9.73
N ARG A 46 -1.95 26.87 -10.41
CA ARG A 46 -3.16 26.18 -9.95
C ARG A 46 -2.77 24.85 -9.32
N TYR A 47 -3.01 24.71 -8.00
CA TYR A 47 -2.62 23.53 -7.25
C TYR A 47 -3.78 22.57 -7.01
N ILE A 48 -3.56 21.28 -7.28
CA ILE A 48 -4.39 20.18 -6.80
C ILE A 48 -3.70 19.59 -5.57
N TRP A 49 -4.44 19.48 -4.46
CA TRP A 49 -3.91 18.98 -3.21
C TRP A 49 -4.29 17.52 -2.98
N PHE A 50 -3.28 16.66 -2.80
CA PHE A 50 -3.44 15.26 -2.37
C PHE A 50 -2.97 15.11 -0.94
N HIS A 51 -3.77 14.45 -0.11
CA HIS A 51 -3.39 14.09 1.24
C HIS A 51 -3.48 12.56 1.42
N ALA A 52 -2.34 11.96 1.86
CA ALA A 52 -2.21 10.55 2.20
C ALA A 52 -1.50 10.44 3.55
N ALA A 53 -2.08 9.77 4.55
CA ALA A 53 -1.45 9.72 5.86
C ALA A 53 -0.14 8.92 5.86
N SER A 54 -0.05 7.87 5.05
CA SER A 54 1.03 6.88 5.05
C SER A 54 1.47 6.49 3.64
N LEU A 55 2.50 5.64 3.56
CA LEU A 55 2.96 5.07 2.29
C LEU A 55 1.86 4.25 1.58
N GLY A 56 1.07 3.47 2.34
CA GLY A 56 0.00 2.64 1.75
C GLY A 56 -1.10 3.48 1.10
N GLU A 57 -1.48 4.60 1.72
CA GLU A 57 -2.45 5.53 1.13
C GLU A 57 -1.85 6.29 -0.04
N PHE A 58 -0.57 6.64 0.03
CA PHE A 58 0.13 7.22 -1.13
C PHE A 58 0.04 6.31 -2.35
N GLU A 59 0.29 5.01 -2.22
CA GLU A 59 0.19 4.07 -3.35
C GLU A 59 -1.24 3.98 -3.91
N GLN A 60 -2.28 4.25 -3.10
CA GLN A 60 -3.66 4.38 -3.58
C GLN A 60 -3.93 5.71 -4.31
N GLY A 61 -3.30 6.80 -3.87
CA GLY A 61 -3.43 8.11 -4.52
C GLY A 61 -2.55 8.28 -5.76
N ARG A 62 -1.48 7.50 -5.85
CA ARG A 62 -0.45 7.63 -6.89
C ARG A 62 -0.98 7.48 -8.32
N PRO A 63 -1.84 6.50 -8.66
CA PRO A 63 -2.39 6.40 -10.01
C PRO A 63 -3.13 7.67 -10.47
N LEU A 64 -3.83 8.35 -9.56
CA LEU A 64 -4.52 9.61 -9.89
C LEU A 64 -3.51 10.74 -10.14
N MET A 65 -2.47 10.86 -9.30
CA MET A 65 -1.42 11.87 -9.49
C MET A 65 -0.67 11.66 -10.82
N GLU A 66 -0.31 10.42 -11.16
CA GLU A 66 0.36 10.09 -12.42
C GLU A 66 -0.57 10.33 -13.63
N TYR A 67 -1.87 10.02 -13.51
CA TYR A 67 -2.85 10.34 -14.54
C TYR A 67 -2.93 11.85 -14.77
N LEU A 68 -3.08 12.65 -13.70
CA LEU A 68 -3.13 14.12 -13.79
C LEU A 68 -1.87 14.71 -14.41
N ARG A 69 -0.69 14.22 -14.05
CA ARG A 69 0.56 14.64 -14.67
C ARG A 69 0.58 14.43 -16.18
N LYS A 70 0.01 13.33 -16.65
CA LYS A 70 -0.01 12.97 -18.06
C LYS A 70 -1.06 13.77 -18.83
N THR A 71 -2.24 13.98 -18.27
CA THR A 71 -3.41 14.54 -18.97
C THR A 71 -3.63 16.03 -18.71
N HIS A 72 -3.18 16.54 -17.56
CA HIS A 72 -3.40 17.94 -17.10
C HIS A 72 -2.12 18.54 -16.52
N PRO A 73 -1.05 18.66 -17.34
CA PRO A 73 0.26 19.17 -16.88
C PRO A 73 0.22 20.64 -16.44
N GLU A 74 -0.82 21.39 -16.74
CA GLU A 74 -1.05 22.79 -16.34
C GLU A 74 -1.30 22.92 -14.83
N TYR A 75 -1.70 21.83 -14.15
CA TYR A 75 -1.85 21.83 -12.69
C TYR A 75 -0.57 21.41 -11.99
N LYS A 76 -0.26 22.07 -10.90
CA LYS A 76 0.77 21.62 -9.96
C LYS A 76 0.16 20.75 -8.86
N ILE A 77 0.90 19.77 -8.42
CA ILE A 77 0.47 18.83 -7.38
C ILE A 77 1.17 19.13 -6.06
N LEU A 78 0.37 19.41 -5.02
CA LEU A 78 0.83 19.37 -3.64
C LEU A 78 0.47 18.01 -3.04
N LEU A 79 1.47 17.29 -2.53
CA LEU A 79 1.30 16.05 -1.79
C LEU A 79 1.65 16.27 -0.32
N THR A 80 0.74 15.89 0.57
CA THR A 80 0.99 15.96 2.01
C THR A 80 0.90 14.60 2.67
N PHE A 81 1.77 14.37 3.65
CA PHE A 81 1.78 13.19 4.50
C PHE A 81 1.53 13.54 5.96
N PHE A 82 0.96 12.61 6.71
CA PHE A 82 0.88 12.71 8.16
C PHE A 82 2.00 11.89 8.83
N SER A 83 2.25 10.67 8.36
CA SER A 83 3.22 9.76 8.94
C SER A 83 4.61 9.87 8.27
N PRO A 84 5.70 9.74 9.04
CA PRO A 84 7.05 9.60 8.50
C PRO A 84 7.21 8.42 7.52
N SER A 85 6.43 7.34 7.68
CA SER A 85 6.49 6.18 6.78
C SER A 85 6.17 6.53 5.32
N GLY A 86 5.32 7.52 5.08
CA GLY A 86 5.05 8.05 3.74
C GLY A 86 6.09 9.09 3.32
N TYR A 87 6.28 10.11 4.14
CA TYR A 87 7.13 11.25 3.82
C TYR A 87 8.60 10.87 3.59
N GLU A 88 9.21 10.12 4.51
CA GLU A 88 10.64 9.78 4.41
C GLU A 88 10.96 8.94 3.17
N VAL A 89 10.02 8.09 2.74
CA VAL A 89 10.18 7.25 1.56
C VAL A 89 9.88 8.01 0.27
N ARG A 90 8.96 8.99 0.30
CA ARG A 90 8.43 9.65 -0.90
C ARG A 90 8.69 11.15 -1.00
N LYS A 91 9.52 11.73 -0.13
CA LYS A 91 9.87 13.16 -0.16
C LYS A 91 10.54 13.65 -1.45
N ASN A 92 11.08 12.72 -2.25
CA ASN A 92 11.69 12.99 -3.55
C ASN A 92 10.84 12.42 -4.71
N TYR A 93 9.54 12.18 -4.51
CA TYR A 93 8.67 11.70 -5.57
C TYR A 93 8.46 12.76 -6.65
N GLU A 94 8.87 12.46 -7.87
CA GLU A 94 8.86 13.39 -9.01
C GLU A 94 7.45 13.72 -9.55
N GLY A 95 6.45 12.91 -9.20
CA GLY A 95 5.06 13.12 -9.60
C GLY A 95 4.34 14.24 -8.84
N ALA A 96 4.97 14.88 -7.83
CA ALA A 96 4.42 16.03 -7.12
C ALA A 96 5.41 17.19 -7.06
N ASP A 97 4.93 18.44 -7.21
CA ASP A 97 5.75 19.65 -7.22
C ASP A 97 6.19 20.06 -5.81
N ILE A 98 5.30 19.85 -4.85
CA ILE A 98 5.57 20.16 -3.44
C ILE A 98 5.18 18.96 -2.61
N ILE A 99 6.10 18.52 -1.74
CA ILE A 99 5.84 17.44 -0.79
C ILE A 99 6.19 17.94 0.60
N CYS A 100 5.25 17.82 1.54
CA CYS A 100 5.48 18.19 2.92
C CYS A 100 4.59 17.39 3.89
N TYR A 101 4.83 17.55 5.19
CA TYR A 101 3.87 17.07 6.19
C TYR A 101 2.62 17.95 6.22
N LEU A 102 1.47 17.37 6.54
CA LEU A 102 0.27 18.13 6.87
C LEU A 102 0.40 18.64 8.30
N PRO A 103 0.36 19.97 8.55
CA PRO A 103 0.33 20.49 9.91
C PRO A 103 -0.88 19.99 10.68
N LEU A 104 -0.70 19.66 11.97
CA LEU A 104 -1.78 19.15 12.82
C LEU A 104 -3.03 20.04 12.72
N ASP A 105 -4.21 19.41 12.69
CA ASP A 105 -5.51 20.01 12.36
C ASP A 105 -6.05 20.97 13.45
N THR A 106 -5.25 21.97 13.82
CA THR A 106 -5.74 23.14 14.57
C THR A 106 -6.35 24.16 13.60
N ILE A 107 -7.34 24.93 14.05
CA ILE A 107 -7.96 26.01 13.25
C ILE A 107 -6.88 26.95 12.67
N ARG A 108 -5.87 27.29 13.48
CA ARG A 108 -4.78 28.18 13.07
C ARG A 108 -3.94 27.58 11.95
N ASN A 109 -3.54 26.32 12.10
CA ASN A 109 -2.73 25.64 11.10
C ASN A 109 -3.50 25.44 9.79
N ALA A 110 -4.73 24.95 9.87
CA ALA A 110 -5.58 24.74 8.70
C ALA A 110 -5.81 26.04 7.91
N ARG A 111 -6.13 27.13 8.61
CA ARG A 111 -6.30 28.46 7.97
C ARG A 111 -5.02 28.95 7.29
N ARG A 112 -3.86 28.82 7.95
CA ARG A 112 -2.56 29.25 7.40
C ARG A 112 -2.16 28.41 6.21
N PHE A 113 -2.26 27.10 6.31
CA PHE A 113 -1.95 26.16 5.25
C PHE A 113 -2.80 26.44 4.00
N LEU A 114 -4.13 26.46 4.13
CA LEU A 114 -5.04 26.70 3.01
C LEU A 114 -4.98 28.13 2.45
N ARG A 115 -4.48 29.09 3.22
CA ARG A 115 -4.18 30.43 2.70
C ARG A 115 -2.92 30.45 1.86
N SER A 116 -1.92 29.64 2.21
CA SER A 116 -0.65 29.57 1.49
C SER A 116 -0.79 28.85 0.15
N ILE A 117 -1.55 27.74 0.07
CA ILE A 117 -1.63 26.93 -1.15
C ILE A 117 -2.83 27.27 -2.06
N LYS A 118 -3.97 27.70 -1.50
CA LYS A 118 -5.21 28.00 -2.23
C LYS A 118 -5.52 26.93 -3.29
N PRO A 119 -5.73 25.66 -2.90
CA PRO A 119 -5.91 24.60 -3.88
C PRO A 119 -7.20 24.80 -4.67
N VAL A 120 -7.21 24.42 -5.94
CA VAL A 120 -8.41 24.45 -6.80
C VAL A 120 -9.33 23.27 -6.50
N MET A 121 -8.77 22.15 -6.01
CA MET A 121 -9.47 20.99 -5.49
C MET A 121 -8.57 20.19 -4.54
N ALA A 122 -9.15 19.31 -3.73
CA ALA A 122 -8.44 18.48 -2.76
C ALA A 122 -8.90 17.02 -2.80
N PHE A 123 -7.94 16.11 -2.72
CA PHE A 123 -8.16 14.66 -2.64
C PHE A 123 -7.62 14.12 -1.32
N PHE A 124 -8.50 13.50 -0.55
CA PHE A 124 -8.16 12.80 0.70
C PHE A 124 -8.24 11.30 0.47
N ILE A 125 -7.13 10.62 0.70
CA ILE A 125 -7.03 9.19 0.43
C ILE A 125 -7.47 8.40 1.66
N LYS A 126 -8.45 7.51 1.47
CA LYS A 126 -8.92 6.54 2.47
C LYS A 126 -9.63 7.19 3.68
N TYR A 127 -9.00 7.24 4.86
CA TYR A 127 -9.66 7.56 6.15
C TYR A 127 -9.31 8.94 6.71
N GLU A 128 -8.90 9.87 5.85
CA GLU A 128 -8.37 11.16 6.25
C GLU A 128 -9.46 12.22 6.40
N PHE A 129 -10.10 12.25 7.58
CA PHE A 129 -11.25 13.10 7.90
C PHE A 129 -10.87 14.26 8.85
N TRP A 130 -10.00 15.16 8.39
CA TRP A 130 -9.46 16.29 9.14
C TRP A 130 -10.47 17.43 9.27
N TYR A 131 -11.11 17.55 10.43
CA TYR A 131 -12.27 18.41 10.68
C TYR A 131 -12.09 19.86 10.26
N ASN A 132 -11.03 20.54 10.72
CA ASN A 132 -10.84 21.96 10.43
C ASN A 132 -10.45 22.18 8.97
N TYR A 133 -9.60 21.33 8.38
CA TYR A 133 -9.28 21.41 6.96
C TYR A 133 -10.52 21.26 6.10
N LEU A 134 -11.32 20.26 6.34
CA LEU A 134 -12.52 19.94 5.55
C LEU A 134 -13.58 21.04 5.66
N HIS A 135 -13.86 21.56 6.86
CA HIS A 135 -14.81 22.67 7.03
C HIS A 135 -14.34 23.96 6.35
N ILE A 136 -13.03 24.26 6.36
CA ILE A 136 -12.51 25.46 5.68
C ILE A 136 -12.57 25.28 4.16
N LEU A 137 -12.27 24.09 3.64
CA LEU A 137 -12.40 23.78 2.21
C LEU A 137 -13.85 23.96 1.76
N GLN A 138 -14.81 23.36 2.47
CA GLN A 138 -16.24 23.50 2.21
C GLN A 138 -16.69 24.97 2.25
N HIS A 139 -16.30 25.72 3.31
CA HIS A 139 -16.66 27.13 3.43
C HIS A 139 -16.10 28.00 2.29
N ARG A 140 -14.99 27.59 1.68
CA ARG A 140 -14.38 28.29 0.52
C ARG A 140 -14.90 27.80 -0.82
N GLY A 141 -15.83 26.84 -0.85
CA GLY A 141 -16.34 26.25 -2.07
C GLY A 141 -15.31 25.45 -2.85
N ILE A 142 -14.27 24.94 -2.18
CA ILE A 142 -13.21 24.14 -2.84
C ILE A 142 -13.70 22.70 -2.94
N PRO A 143 -13.83 22.14 -4.16
CA PRO A 143 -14.22 20.76 -4.35
C PRO A 143 -13.27 19.81 -3.61
N THR A 144 -13.83 18.92 -2.81
CA THR A 144 -13.07 18.02 -1.94
C THR A 144 -13.58 16.59 -2.11
N TYR A 145 -12.67 15.70 -2.47
CA TYR A 145 -12.98 14.32 -2.84
C TYR A 145 -12.35 13.34 -1.85
N SER A 146 -13.12 12.33 -1.44
CA SER A 146 -12.60 11.19 -0.69
C SER A 146 -12.38 10.03 -1.65
N VAL A 147 -11.18 9.47 -1.71
CA VAL A 147 -10.77 8.46 -2.70
C VAL A 147 -10.38 7.16 -2.04
N SER A 148 -10.80 6.05 -2.64
CA SER A 148 -10.53 4.68 -2.16
C SER A 148 -10.96 4.47 -0.71
N SER A 149 -12.00 5.18 -0.28
CA SER A 149 -12.54 5.07 1.08
C SER A 149 -13.32 3.78 1.25
N ILE A 150 -13.22 3.22 2.45
CA ILE A 150 -14.00 2.04 2.84
C ILE A 150 -14.58 2.29 4.21
N PHE A 151 -15.90 2.13 4.33
CA PHE A 151 -16.62 2.35 5.58
C PHE A 151 -17.05 1.03 6.19
N ARG A 152 -17.06 0.97 7.52
CA ARG A 152 -17.49 -0.18 8.31
C ARG A 152 -18.52 0.25 9.37
N PRO A 153 -19.45 -0.63 9.72
CA PRO A 153 -20.52 -0.28 10.67
C PRO A 153 -20.03 0.11 12.06
N ASP A 154 -18.88 -0.42 12.48
CA ASP A 154 -18.26 -0.17 13.78
C ASP A 154 -17.54 1.18 13.89
N GLN A 155 -17.35 1.89 12.78
CA GLN A 155 -16.69 3.21 12.81
C GLN A 155 -17.55 4.25 13.53
N ILE A 156 -16.86 5.17 14.21
CA ILE A 156 -17.45 6.22 15.07
C ILE A 156 -18.58 7.01 14.38
N PHE A 157 -18.51 7.23 13.09
CA PHE A 157 -19.49 8.00 12.31
C PHE A 157 -20.91 7.40 12.35
N PHE A 158 -20.99 6.07 12.48
CA PHE A 158 -22.25 5.31 12.44
C PHE A 158 -22.76 4.97 13.85
N GLN A 159 -21.99 5.30 14.88
CA GLN A 159 -22.36 5.10 16.28
C GLN A 159 -23.19 6.27 16.80
N TRP A 160 -24.14 6.01 17.72
CA TRP A 160 -25.02 7.02 18.28
C TRP A 160 -24.27 8.20 18.93
N TYR A 161 -23.12 7.92 19.57
CA TYR A 161 -22.24 8.92 20.20
C TYR A 161 -21.36 9.67 19.22
N GLY A 162 -21.18 9.17 18.02
CA GLY A 162 -20.33 9.74 16.97
C GLY A 162 -21.05 10.62 15.96
N LYS A 163 -22.38 10.72 16.00
CA LYS A 163 -23.20 11.49 15.03
C LYS A 163 -22.71 12.94 14.83
N GLY A 164 -22.29 13.60 15.92
CA GLY A 164 -21.76 14.96 15.83
C GLY A 164 -20.47 15.07 15.01
N TYR A 165 -19.58 14.08 15.12
CA TYR A 165 -18.37 14.00 14.32
C TYR A 165 -18.66 13.55 12.89
N GLY A 166 -19.64 12.69 12.68
CA GLY A 166 -20.09 12.23 11.35
C GLY A 166 -20.46 13.38 10.40
N ARG A 167 -20.80 14.56 10.93
CA ARG A 167 -21.07 15.76 10.11
C ARG A 167 -19.85 16.20 9.27
N VAL A 168 -18.63 15.85 9.67
CA VAL A 168 -17.42 16.14 8.90
C VAL A 168 -17.44 15.50 7.51
N LEU A 169 -18.09 14.34 7.39
CA LEU A 169 -18.23 13.65 6.11
C LEU A 169 -19.08 14.45 5.11
N LYS A 170 -20.00 15.30 5.56
CA LYS A 170 -20.80 16.19 4.70
C LYS A 170 -19.99 17.37 4.13
N CYS A 171 -18.71 17.50 4.50
CA CYS A 171 -17.81 18.49 3.92
C CYS A 171 -17.21 18.04 2.58
N PHE A 172 -17.30 16.76 2.26
CA PHE A 172 -16.85 16.26 0.96
C PHE A 172 -17.86 16.57 -0.14
N THR A 173 -17.34 16.92 -1.30
CA THR A 173 -18.15 17.11 -2.51
C THR A 173 -18.61 15.76 -3.06
N HIS A 174 -17.71 14.75 -3.04
CA HIS A 174 -18.03 13.41 -3.53
C HIS A 174 -17.15 12.34 -2.86
N PHE A 175 -17.68 11.13 -2.75
CA PHE A 175 -16.98 9.95 -2.23
C PHE A 175 -16.80 8.91 -3.33
N PHE A 176 -15.57 8.52 -3.58
CA PHE A 176 -15.20 7.38 -4.41
C PHE A 176 -14.86 6.21 -3.49
N VAL A 177 -15.81 5.31 -3.30
CA VAL A 177 -15.72 4.21 -2.34
C VAL A 177 -15.34 2.90 -3.00
N GLN A 178 -14.78 1.97 -2.19
CA GLN A 178 -14.34 0.67 -2.69
C GLN A 178 -15.48 -0.31 -2.94
N ASN A 179 -16.59 -0.22 -2.17
CA ASN A 179 -17.65 -1.21 -2.20
C ASN A 179 -19.05 -0.61 -1.93
N ILE A 180 -20.07 -1.40 -2.25
CA ILE A 180 -21.48 -1.01 -2.07
C ILE A 180 -21.87 -0.86 -0.59
N GLU A 181 -21.24 -1.61 0.31
CA GLU A 181 -21.48 -1.49 1.74
C GLU A 181 -21.14 -0.09 2.25
N SER A 182 -20.00 0.45 1.83
CA SER A 182 -19.58 1.83 2.13
C SER A 182 -20.60 2.85 1.63
N LYS A 183 -21.10 2.68 0.40
CA LYS A 183 -22.16 3.54 -0.15
C LYS A 183 -23.44 3.48 0.69
N ASN A 184 -23.86 2.27 1.07
CA ASN A 184 -25.05 2.08 1.88
C ASN A 184 -24.90 2.68 3.30
N LEU A 185 -23.70 2.61 3.87
CA LEU A 185 -23.41 3.23 5.18
C LEU A 185 -23.44 4.75 5.11
N LEU A 186 -22.87 5.36 4.07
CA LEU A 186 -22.91 6.81 3.85
C LEU A 186 -24.34 7.31 3.62
N ALA A 187 -25.19 6.55 2.91
CA ALA A 187 -26.59 6.86 2.73
C ALA A 187 -27.37 6.95 4.07
N LYS A 188 -27.00 6.16 5.10
CA LYS A 188 -27.58 6.27 6.45
C LYS A 188 -27.27 7.61 7.15
N LEU A 189 -26.25 8.32 6.68
CA LEU A 189 -25.87 9.66 7.14
C LEU A 189 -26.41 10.76 6.22
N ASP A 190 -27.30 10.42 5.28
CA ASP A 190 -27.83 11.34 4.27
C ASP A 190 -26.71 11.94 3.40
N ILE A 191 -25.78 11.07 2.94
CA ILE A 191 -24.72 11.38 1.99
C ILE A 191 -24.94 10.51 0.77
N HIS A 192 -25.30 11.15 -0.36
CA HIS A 192 -25.72 10.49 -1.60
C HIS A 192 -24.76 10.67 -2.76
N ASP A 193 -23.88 11.67 -2.69
CA ASP A 193 -22.80 11.92 -3.68
C ASP A 193 -21.69 10.87 -3.51
N VAL A 194 -22.01 9.63 -3.86
CA VAL A 194 -21.16 8.44 -3.62
C VAL A 194 -21.15 7.53 -4.83
N GLU A 195 -19.97 7.27 -5.37
CA GLU A 195 -19.74 6.32 -6.44
C GLU A 195 -18.92 5.13 -5.98
N VAL A 196 -19.30 3.92 -6.40
CA VAL A 196 -18.53 2.69 -6.14
C VAL A 196 -17.57 2.48 -7.31
N VAL A 197 -16.31 2.80 -7.10
CA VAL A 197 -15.27 2.74 -8.12
C VAL A 197 -14.32 1.55 -7.96
N GLY A 198 -14.20 0.99 -6.74
CA GLY A 198 -13.22 -0.02 -6.38
C GLY A 198 -11.97 0.57 -5.70
N ASP A 199 -10.90 -0.20 -5.69
CA ASP A 199 -9.63 0.17 -5.05
C ASP A 199 -8.56 0.47 -6.11
N THR A 200 -8.01 1.65 -6.10
CA THR A 200 -6.96 2.11 -7.03
C THR A 200 -5.64 1.32 -6.91
N ARG A 201 -5.47 0.49 -5.87
CA ARG A 201 -4.33 -0.44 -5.77
C ARG A 201 -4.33 -1.49 -6.88
N PHE A 202 -5.49 -1.87 -7.41
CA PHE A 202 -5.55 -2.77 -8.57
C PHE A 202 -4.97 -2.12 -9.83
N ASP A 203 -5.27 -0.84 -10.06
CA ASP A 203 -4.66 -0.09 -11.15
C ASP A 203 -3.15 0.05 -10.93
N ARG A 204 -2.76 0.31 -9.67
CA ARG A 204 -1.36 0.50 -9.30
C ARG A 204 -0.49 -0.73 -9.60
N VAL A 205 -0.94 -1.92 -9.25
CA VAL A 205 -0.15 -3.14 -9.51
C VAL A 205 -0.07 -3.48 -11.00
N LEU A 206 -1.07 -3.11 -11.80
CA LEU A 206 -0.97 -3.21 -13.26
C LEU A 206 0.08 -2.25 -13.84
N GLN A 207 0.10 -1.00 -13.39
CA GLN A 207 1.16 -0.04 -13.76
C GLN A 207 2.56 -0.54 -13.36
N ILE A 208 2.70 -1.13 -12.17
CA ILE A 208 3.95 -1.72 -11.70
C ILE A 208 4.37 -2.89 -12.60
N LYS A 209 3.43 -3.74 -13.01
CA LYS A 209 3.67 -4.84 -13.95
C LYS A 209 4.16 -4.32 -15.30
N GLU A 210 3.51 -3.31 -15.84
CA GLU A 210 3.90 -2.68 -17.12
C GLU A 210 5.30 -2.03 -17.06
N ALA A 211 5.63 -1.42 -15.92
CA ALA A 211 6.93 -0.78 -15.67
C ALA A 211 7.99 -1.72 -15.09
N SER A 212 7.74 -3.03 -15.10
CA SER A 212 8.65 -4.02 -14.50
C SER A 212 10.00 -4.04 -15.21
N LYS A 213 11.05 -4.31 -14.42
CA LYS A 213 12.42 -4.40 -14.90
C LYS A 213 12.76 -5.85 -15.26
N GLN A 214 13.50 -6.04 -16.34
CA GLN A 214 14.20 -7.29 -16.55
C GLN A 214 15.33 -7.42 -15.52
N LEU A 215 15.48 -8.61 -14.96
CA LEU A 215 16.45 -8.89 -13.89
C LEU A 215 17.37 -10.04 -14.34
N PRO A 216 18.47 -9.79 -15.07
CA PRO A 216 19.28 -10.83 -15.70
C PRO A 216 19.79 -11.89 -14.72
N LEU A 217 20.15 -11.49 -13.49
CA LEU A 217 20.57 -12.45 -12.46
C LEU A 217 19.44 -13.37 -11.99
N VAL A 218 18.21 -12.86 -11.92
CA VAL A 218 17.03 -13.68 -11.57
C VAL A 218 16.64 -14.59 -12.73
N GLU A 219 16.71 -14.08 -13.97
CA GLU A 219 16.53 -14.89 -15.18
C GLU A 219 17.52 -16.06 -15.20
N LYS A 220 18.81 -15.77 -14.96
CA LYS A 220 19.85 -16.80 -14.91
C LYS A 220 19.62 -17.80 -13.77
N PHE A 221 19.16 -17.32 -12.60
CA PHE A 221 18.82 -18.18 -11.48
C PHE A 221 17.70 -19.17 -11.83
N THR A 222 16.68 -18.73 -12.58
CA THR A 222 15.46 -19.52 -12.87
C THR A 222 15.50 -20.26 -14.22
N GLU A 223 16.53 -20.08 -15.03
CA GLU A 223 16.63 -20.51 -16.43
C GLU A 223 16.29 -22.00 -16.68
N ASN A 224 16.64 -22.87 -15.74
CA ASN A 224 16.54 -24.32 -15.93
C ASN A 224 15.45 -25.01 -15.09
N THR A 225 14.45 -24.26 -14.62
CA THR A 225 13.38 -24.83 -13.80
C THR A 225 12.05 -24.10 -13.98
N SER A 226 10.96 -24.87 -13.93
CA SER A 226 9.60 -24.36 -13.80
C SER A 226 9.12 -24.34 -12.33
N LYS A 227 9.94 -24.80 -11.38
CA LYS A 227 9.62 -24.85 -9.95
C LYS A 227 10.33 -23.71 -9.20
N VAL A 228 9.72 -22.54 -9.23
CA VAL A 228 10.23 -21.33 -8.56
C VAL A 228 9.22 -20.84 -7.52
N PHE A 229 9.65 -20.87 -6.27
CA PHE A 229 8.87 -20.32 -5.16
C PHE A 229 9.43 -18.95 -4.75
N ILE A 230 8.57 -17.94 -4.63
CA ILE A 230 8.97 -16.59 -4.26
C ILE A 230 8.29 -16.21 -2.95
N ALA A 231 9.09 -16.01 -1.90
CA ALA A 231 8.63 -15.47 -0.62
C ALA A 231 8.94 -13.99 -0.55
N GLY A 232 7.90 -13.14 -0.65
CA GLY A 232 8.04 -11.70 -0.60
C GLY A 232 7.61 -11.10 0.73
N SER A 233 8.38 -10.14 1.24
CA SER A 233 8.14 -9.42 2.50
C SER A 233 7.98 -10.37 3.70
N SER A 234 8.76 -11.45 3.73
CA SER A 234 8.70 -12.48 4.77
C SER A 234 9.30 -11.97 6.08
N TRP A 235 8.87 -12.61 7.17
CA TRP A 235 9.39 -12.44 8.52
C TRP A 235 9.79 -13.81 9.06
N LEU A 236 10.61 -13.84 10.10
CA LEU A 236 11.10 -15.10 10.67
C LEU A 236 10.01 -16.15 10.92
N PRO A 237 8.82 -15.83 11.49
CA PRO A 237 7.77 -16.83 11.66
C PRO A 237 7.21 -17.41 10.35
N ASP A 238 7.21 -16.63 9.25
CA ASP A 238 6.82 -17.10 7.92
C ASP A 238 7.90 -18.05 7.39
N GLU A 239 9.16 -17.65 7.54
CA GLU A 239 10.36 -18.35 7.04
C GLU A 239 10.53 -19.73 7.71
N GLU A 240 10.28 -19.83 9.01
CA GLU A 240 10.28 -21.08 9.75
C GLU A 240 9.27 -22.10 9.20
N VAL A 241 8.14 -21.63 8.66
CA VAL A 241 7.13 -22.50 8.06
C VAL A 241 7.59 -23.00 6.69
N PHE A 242 7.88 -22.10 5.74
CA PHE A 242 8.11 -22.55 4.37
C PHE A 242 9.52 -23.10 4.15
N LEU A 243 10.57 -22.60 4.83
CA LEU A 243 11.93 -23.12 4.67
C LEU A 243 12.05 -24.58 5.14
N LYS A 244 11.30 -24.98 6.17
CA LYS A 244 11.22 -26.37 6.61
C LYS A 244 10.80 -27.32 5.48
N TYR A 245 9.84 -26.89 4.64
CA TYR A 245 9.41 -27.66 3.47
C TYR A 245 10.51 -27.74 2.41
N PHE A 246 11.07 -26.62 2.02
CA PHE A 246 12.04 -26.55 0.94
C PHE A 246 13.41 -27.17 1.28
N ASN A 247 13.76 -27.30 2.55
CA ASN A 247 14.93 -28.08 2.96
C ASN A 247 14.79 -29.57 2.66
N LEU A 248 13.56 -30.08 2.56
CA LEU A 248 13.25 -31.48 2.17
C LEU A 248 13.01 -31.60 0.65
N HIS A 249 12.57 -30.53 -0.02
CA HIS A 249 12.22 -30.50 -1.45
C HIS A 249 13.21 -29.63 -2.23
N LYS A 250 14.40 -30.20 -2.54
CA LYS A 250 15.52 -29.45 -3.14
C LYS A 250 15.40 -29.20 -4.64
N ASP A 251 14.39 -29.76 -5.27
CA ASP A 251 14.06 -29.56 -6.68
C ASP A 251 13.41 -28.21 -6.99
N TRP A 252 13.07 -27.45 -5.96
CA TRP A 252 12.60 -26.08 -6.06
C TRP A 252 13.73 -25.06 -5.96
N LYS A 253 13.75 -24.08 -6.87
CA LYS A 253 14.47 -22.81 -6.69
C LYS A 253 13.65 -21.88 -5.78
N LEU A 254 14.34 -21.28 -4.82
CA LEU A 254 13.72 -20.45 -3.81
C LEU A 254 14.25 -19.01 -3.89
N ILE A 255 13.36 -18.04 -4.02
CA ILE A 255 13.71 -16.61 -3.92
C ILE A 255 13.07 -16.09 -2.62
N VAL A 256 13.88 -15.57 -1.71
CA VAL A 256 13.43 -15.00 -0.44
C VAL A 256 13.75 -13.53 -0.42
N ALA A 257 12.73 -12.69 -0.35
CA ALA A 257 12.85 -11.25 -0.19
C ALA A 257 12.28 -10.84 1.19
N PRO A 258 13.10 -10.86 2.25
CA PRO A 258 12.65 -10.58 3.60
C PRO A 258 12.20 -9.11 3.75
N HIS A 259 11.26 -8.86 4.65
CA HIS A 259 10.79 -7.49 4.93
C HIS A 259 11.88 -6.63 5.60
N VAL A 260 12.72 -7.25 6.39
CA VAL A 260 13.87 -6.61 7.05
C VAL A 260 15.14 -7.25 6.53
N ILE A 261 15.99 -6.45 5.91
CA ILE A 261 17.28 -6.88 5.32
C ILE A 261 18.49 -6.58 6.22
N GLY A 262 18.27 -6.51 7.54
CA GLY A 262 19.36 -6.37 8.51
C GLY A 262 20.18 -7.66 8.65
N GLU A 263 21.49 -7.54 8.92
CA GLU A 263 22.40 -8.68 9.00
C GLU A 263 21.97 -9.72 10.03
N ASP A 264 21.39 -9.31 11.16
CA ASP A 264 20.88 -10.24 12.18
C ASP A 264 19.76 -11.13 11.64
N HIS A 265 18.82 -10.56 10.86
CA HIS A 265 17.73 -11.33 10.25
C HIS A 265 18.24 -12.20 9.11
N LEU A 266 19.13 -11.68 8.27
CA LEU A 266 19.77 -12.47 7.20
C LEU A 266 20.52 -13.67 7.76
N ALA A 267 21.26 -13.50 8.87
CA ALA A 267 21.95 -14.60 9.54
C ALA A 267 20.96 -15.70 10.03
N GLN A 268 19.78 -15.31 10.54
CA GLN A 268 18.73 -16.28 10.92
C GLN A 268 18.25 -17.09 9.70
N ILE A 269 18.02 -16.43 8.56
CA ILE A 269 17.60 -17.09 7.31
C ILE A 269 18.70 -18.07 6.83
N PHE A 270 19.97 -17.65 6.87
CA PHE A 270 21.10 -18.53 6.50
C PHE A 270 21.19 -19.75 7.40
N GLU A 271 20.95 -19.61 8.70
CA GLU A 271 20.94 -20.76 9.62
C GLU A 271 19.79 -21.74 9.31
N LEU A 272 18.59 -21.23 8.98
CA LEU A 272 17.46 -22.05 8.53
C LEU A 272 17.73 -22.78 7.21
N LEU A 273 18.63 -22.24 6.37
CA LEU A 273 19.00 -22.77 5.05
C LEU A 273 20.32 -23.57 5.08
N LYS A 274 20.80 -23.94 6.26
CA LYS A 274 22.08 -24.65 6.40
C LYS A 274 22.14 -25.93 5.55
N GLY A 275 23.18 -26.04 4.75
CA GLY A 275 23.36 -27.16 3.80
C GLY A 275 22.72 -26.94 2.43
N ARG A 276 22.21 -25.73 2.15
CA ARG A 276 21.76 -25.28 0.81
C ARG A 276 22.82 -24.35 0.20
N ARG A 277 22.84 -24.29 -1.14
CA ARG A 277 23.65 -23.30 -1.87
C ARG A 277 22.86 -21.99 -1.94
N VAL A 278 23.19 -21.06 -1.07
CA VAL A 278 22.51 -19.77 -0.91
C VAL A 278 23.40 -18.64 -1.43
N VAL A 279 22.82 -17.73 -2.21
CA VAL A 279 23.50 -16.53 -2.72
C VAL A 279 22.68 -15.29 -2.34
N ARG A 280 23.33 -14.23 -1.89
CA ARG A 280 22.71 -12.89 -1.71
C ARG A 280 22.69 -12.19 -3.06
N TYR A 281 21.60 -11.48 -3.37
CA TYR A 281 21.46 -10.79 -4.64
C TYR A 281 22.54 -9.74 -4.88
N THR A 282 22.95 -8.99 -3.83
CA THR A 282 24.02 -7.99 -3.92
C THR A 282 25.41 -8.59 -4.17
N GLU A 283 25.61 -9.89 -3.93
CA GLU A 283 26.84 -10.65 -4.15
C GLU A 283 26.73 -11.60 -5.34
N ALA A 284 25.58 -11.60 -6.02
CA ALA A 284 25.30 -12.51 -7.11
C ALA A 284 26.07 -12.14 -8.39
N THR A 285 26.62 -13.16 -9.04
CA THR A 285 27.21 -13.10 -10.38
C THR A 285 26.51 -14.14 -11.26
N GLU A 286 26.65 -14.05 -12.58
CA GLU A 286 26.08 -15.04 -13.48
C GLU A 286 26.60 -16.47 -13.23
N GLU A 287 27.83 -16.58 -12.71
CA GLU A 287 28.45 -17.87 -12.40
C GLU A 287 27.87 -18.50 -11.14
N ASN A 288 27.84 -17.74 -10.01
CA ASN A 288 27.43 -18.33 -8.73
C ASN A 288 25.91 -18.49 -8.61
N VAL A 289 25.11 -17.62 -9.29
CA VAL A 289 23.64 -17.68 -9.23
C VAL A 289 23.07 -18.89 -9.97
N LYS A 290 23.73 -19.36 -11.03
CA LYS A 290 23.30 -20.52 -11.81
C LYS A 290 23.20 -21.78 -10.97
N ASP A 291 24.20 -22.02 -10.13
CA ASP A 291 24.28 -23.22 -9.28
C ASP A 291 23.60 -23.05 -7.92
N ALA A 292 23.16 -21.83 -7.58
CA ALA A 292 22.47 -21.57 -6.35
C ALA A 292 21.08 -22.25 -6.30
N GLU A 293 20.67 -22.69 -5.13
CA GLU A 293 19.34 -23.26 -4.84
C GLU A 293 18.42 -22.20 -4.25
N VAL A 294 18.99 -21.22 -3.57
CA VAL A 294 18.29 -20.13 -2.91
C VAL A 294 18.94 -18.78 -3.26
N LEU A 295 18.12 -17.83 -3.66
CA LEU A 295 18.52 -16.44 -3.88
C LEU A 295 17.84 -15.54 -2.84
N ILE A 296 18.64 -14.91 -1.97
CA ILE A 296 18.13 -13.95 -0.97
C ILE A 296 18.21 -12.54 -1.55
N ILE A 297 17.10 -11.85 -1.58
CA ILE A 297 17.01 -10.45 -2.05
C ILE A 297 17.28 -9.52 -0.88
N ASP A 298 18.50 -9.09 -0.76
CA ASP A 298 19.02 -8.23 0.30
C ASP A 298 19.09 -6.75 -0.09
N CYS A 299 18.23 -6.34 -1.03
CA CYS A 299 18.07 -4.96 -1.46
C CYS A 299 16.59 -4.60 -1.71
N PHE A 300 16.27 -3.31 -1.71
CA PHE A 300 14.90 -2.83 -1.92
C PHE A 300 14.58 -2.55 -3.39
N GLY A 301 13.28 -2.59 -3.74
CA GLY A 301 12.75 -2.09 -5.00
C GLY A 301 12.74 -3.10 -6.16
N LEU A 302 13.04 -4.37 -5.91
CA LEU A 302 13.04 -5.43 -6.94
C LEU A 302 11.85 -6.40 -6.83
N LEU A 303 11.27 -6.57 -5.64
CA LEU A 303 10.31 -7.63 -5.34
C LEU A 303 9.14 -7.68 -6.33
N SER A 304 8.55 -6.55 -6.67
CA SER A 304 7.42 -6.47 -7.61
C SER A 304 7.76 -6.99 -9.02
N SER A 305 9.02 -6.82 -9.47
CA SER A 305 9.50 -7.40 -10.74
C SER A 305 9.91 -8.87 -10.60
N ILE A 306 10.39 -9.28 -9.41
CA ILE A 306 10.81 -10.64 -9.12
C ILE A 306 9.64 -11.62 -9.23
N TYR A 307 8.43 -11.23 -8.81
CA TYR A 307 7.26 -12.11 -8.90
C TYR A 307 6.99 -12.64 -10.31
N HIS A 308 7.44 -11.92 -11.36
CA HIS A 308 7.34 -12.38 -12.75
C HIS A 308 7.96 -13.77 -12.99
N TYR A 309 9.00 -14.11 -12.24
CA TYR A 309 9.76 -15.36 -12.40
C TYR A 309 9.22 -16.52 -11.57
N GLY A 310 8.15 -16.31 -10.80
CA GLY A 310 7.59 -17.27 -9.87
C GLY A 310 6.58 -18.23 -10.48
N THR A 311 6.54 -19.44 -9.94
CA THR A 311 5.46 -20.42 -10.17
C THR A 311 4.40 -20.32 -9.09
N ILE A 312 4.83 -20.16 -7.85
CA ILE A 312 4.01 -19.99 -6.64
C ILE A 312 4.63 -18.86 -5.81
N SER A 313 3.81 -18.05 -5.18
CA SER A 313 4.27 -16.98 -4.30
C SER A 313 3.75 -17.13 -2.87
N TYR A 314 4.53 -16.59 -1.94
CA TYR A 314 4.18 -16.39 -0.55
C TYR A 314 4.30 -14.90 -0.22
N VAL A 315 3.32 -14.33 0.48
CA VAL A 315 3.36 -12.96 0.98
C VAL A 315 3.36 -12.97 2.50
N GLY A 316 4.46 -12.48 3.07
CA GLY A 316 4.73 -12.54 4.50
C GLY A 316 3.91 -11.59 5.37
N GLY A 317 4.13 -11.71 6.68
CA GLY A 317 3.48 -10.91 7.73
C GLY A 317 2.23 -11.55 8.32
N GLY A 318 1.71 -12.60 7.70
CA GLY A 318 0.48 -13.25 8.12
C GLY A 318 0.55 -14.01 9.44
N PHE A 319 1.74 -14.39 9.90
CA PHE A 319 1.97 -14.93 11.25
C PHE A 319 2.30 -13.85 12.30
N GLY A 320 2.28 -12.58 11.90
CA GLY A 320 2.56 -11.43 12.76
C GLY A 320 1.44 -10.40 12.75
N VAL A 321 1.77 -9.15 12.44
CA VAL A 321 0.87 -7.99 12.52
C VAL A 321 -0.15 -7.91 11.38
N GLY A 322 -0.01 -8.73 10.35
CA GLY A 322 -0.87 -8.78 9.17
C GLY A 322 -0.06 -8.87 7.88
N ILE A 323 -0.69 -9.41 6.84
CA ILE A 323 -0.07 -9.65 5.54
C ILE A 323 0.33 -8.36 4.83
N HIS A 324 1.35 -8.46 3.99
CA HIS A 324 1.72 -7.43 3.03
C HIS A 324 0.84 -7.44 1.77
N ASN A 325 1.23 -6.71 0.72
CA ASN A 325 0.42 -6.52 -0.48
C ASN A 325 0.39 -7.78 -1.36
N VAL A 326 -0.69 -8.53 -1.31
CA VAL A 326 -0.91 -9.75 -2.10
C VAL A 326 -1.11 -9.47 -3.59
N LEU A 327 -1.53 -8.26 -3.97
CA LEU A 327 -1.82 -7.90 -5.35
C LEU A 327 -0.55 -7.81 -6.20
N GLU A 328 0.60 -7.48 -5.59
CA GLU A 328 1.88 -7.41 -6.28
C GLU A 328 2.33 -8.77 -6.84
N ALA A 329 1.97 -9.84 -6.16
CA ALA A 329 2.21 -11.20 -6.64
C ALA A 329 1.10 -11.65 -7.60
N ALA A 330 -0.17 -11.48 -7.21
CA ALA A 330 -1.32 -11.96 -7.97
C ALA A 330 -1.40 -11.38 -9.39
N VAL A 331 -0.93 -10.14 -9.61
CA VAL A 331 -0.92 -9.48 -10.92
C VAL A 331 -0.08 -10.22 -11.97
N TRP A 332 0.84 -11.09 -11.54
CA TRP A 332 1.69 -11.91 -12.40
C TRP A 332 1.09 -13.28 -12.76
N ASP A 333 -0.19 -13.46 -12.50
CA ASP A 333 -0.88 -14.71 -12.76
C ASP A 333 -0.21 -15.89 -12.01
N ILE A 334 0.14 -15.69 -10.71
CA ILE A 334 0.69 -16.72 -9.82
C ILE A 334 -0.15 -16.83 -8.54
N PRO A 335 -0.39 -18.05 -8.02
CA PRO A 335 -1.13 -18.24 -6.78
C PRO A 335 -0.37 -17.66 -5.60
N VAL A 336 -1.11 -17.10 -4.64
CA VAL A 336 -0.53 -16.37 -3.50
C VAL A 336 -0.87 -17.07 -2.20
N ILE A 337 0.14 -17.54 -1.48
CA ILE A 337 0.01 -18.13 -0.15
C ILE A 337 0.30 -17.07 0.91
N PHE A 338 -0.39 -17.12 2.02
CA PHE A 338 -0.16 -16.20 3.15
C PHE A 338 -0.70 -16.78 4.47
N GLY A 339 -0.20 -16.27 5.59
CA GLY A 339 -0.58 -16.72 6.93
C GLY A 339 -1.96 -16.21 7.38
N PRO A 340 -2.42 -16.61 8.60
CA PRO A 340 -3.82 -16.51 9.04
C PRO A 340 -4.28 -15.08 9.39
N ASN A 341 -3.36 -14.14 9.64
CA ASN A 341 -3.75 -12.77 10.01
C ASN A 341 -4.04 -11.91 8.76
N ASN A 342 -5.03 -12.35 7.98
CA ASN A 342 -5.42 -11.74 6.70
C ASN A 342 -6.88 -11.22 6.66
N LYS A 343 -7.70 -11.49 7.66
CA LYS A 343 -9.16 -11.24 7.67
C LYS A 343 -9.55 -9.77 7.49
N ARG A 344 -8.67 -8.83 7.84
CA ARG A 344 -8.90 -7.38 7.68
C ARG A 344 -8.58 -6.87 6.28
N PHE A 345 -7.97 -7.69 5.44
CA PHE A 345 -7.50 -7.35 4.11
C PHE A 345 -8.50 -7.86 3.07
N GLN A 346 -9.34 -6.98 2.56
CA GLN A 346 -10.41 -7.34 1.61
C GLN A 346 -9.88 -7.94 0.32
N GLU A 347 -8.73 -7.48 -0.15
CA GLU A 347 -8.04 -8.01 -1.31
C GLU A 347 -7.61 -9.46 -1.12
N ALA A 348 -7.14 -9.82 0.07
CA ALA A 348 -6.77 -11.21 0.37
C ALA A 348 -8.01 -12.11 0.47
N GLN A 349 -9.06 -11.64 1.17
CA GLN A 349 -10.33 -12.38 1.25
C GLN A 349 -10.95 -12.57 -0.13
N GLY A 350 -10.93 -11.53 -0.97
CA GLY A 350 -11.41 -11.62 -2.34
C GLY A 350 -10.58 -12.59 -3.20
N LEU A 351 -9.27 -12.62 -3.00
CA LEU A 351 -8.37 -13.53 -3.71
C LEU A 351 -8.57 -15.00 -3.30
N ILE A 352 -8.85 -15.25 -2.00
CA ILE A 352 -9.26 -16.57 -1.51
C ILE A 352 -10.57 -17.02 -2.18
N MET A 353 -11.60 -16.17 -2.14
CA MET A 353 -12.90 -16.47 -2.76
C MET A 353 -12.80 -16.72 -4.27
N ALA A 354 -11.87 -16.06 -4.95
CA ALA A 354 -11.59 -16.25 -6.36
C ALA A 354 -10.82 -17.56 -6.66
N GLY A 355 -10.21 -18.19 -5.64
CA GLY A 355 -9.38 -19.38 -5.81
C GLY A 355 -7.95 -19.11 -6.29
N GLY A 356 -7.49 -17.87 -6.16
CA GLY A 356 -6.10 -17.46 -6.47
C GLY A 356 -5.24 -17.21 -5.22
N GLY A 357 -5.85 -17.14 -4.03
CA GLY A 357 -5.20 -16.94 -2.74
C GLY A 357 -5.45 -18.09 -1.78
N PHE A 358 -4.46 -18.40 -0.94
CA PHE A 358 -4.50 -19.56 -0.05
C PHE A 358 -3.99 -19.17 1.35
N GLU A 359 -4.86 -19.34 2.35
CA GLU A 359 -4.49 -19.19 3.75
C GLU A 359 -3.85 -20.47 4.27
N ILE A 360 -2.75 -20.31 4.99
CA ILE A 360 -2.14 -21.39 5.77
C ILE A 360 -2.07 -21.00 7.24
N ASN A 361 -2.16 -21.97 8.13
CA ASN A 361 -2.15 -21.75 9.58
C ASN A 361 -0.88 -22.31 10.26
N ASP A 362 -0.17 -23.22 9.59
CA ASP A 362 0.99 -23.92 10.11
C ASP A 362 1.77 -24.61 8.97
N TYR A 363 2.84 -25.30 9.35
CA TYR A 363 3.64 -26.13 8.43
C TYR A 363 2.82 -27.23 7.76
N GLN A 364 1.88 -27.86 8.47
CA GLN A 364 1.10 -28.97 7.92
C GLN A 364 0.21 -28.50 6.77
N SER A 365 -0.54 -27.41 6.97
CA SER A 365 -1.39 -26.79 5.95
C SER A 365 -0.58 -26.27 4.77
N PHE A 366 0.62 -25.72 5.01
CA PHE A 366 1.54 -25.32 3.94
C PHE A 366 2.00 -26.52 3.11
N ARG A 367 2.46 -27.59 3.77
CA ARG A 367 2.91 -28.83 3.12
C ARG A 367 1.80 -29.43 2.25
N ASP A 368 0.61 -29.58 2.81
CA ASP A 368 -0.52 -30.21 2.10
C ASP A 368 -0.94 -29.40 0.87
N LEU A 369 -0.89 -28.06 0.98
CA LEU A 369 -1.14 -27.16 -0.16
C LEU A 369 -0.05 -27.29 -1.23
N MET A 370 1.23 -27.29 -0.85
CA MET A 370 2.34 -27.44 -1.79
C MET A 370 2.30 -28.79 -2.50
N MET A 371 2.06 -29.90 -1.78
CA MET A 371 1.87 -31.20 -2.37
C MET A 371 0.73 -31.21 -3.39
N ARG A 372 -0.37 -30.53 -3.12
CA ARG A 372 -1.47 -30.39 -4.07
C ARG A 372 -1.07 -29.63 -5.32
N PHE A 373 -0.32 -28.54 -5.20
CA PHE A 373 0.21 -27.82 -6.36
C PHE A 373 1.18 -28.65 -7.20
N GLU A 374 1.93 -29.56 -6.56
CA GLU A 374 2.87 -30.44 -7.27
C GLU A 374 2.20 -31.62 -7.96
N THR A 375 1.11 -32.13 -7.40
CA THR A 375 0.46 -33.35 -7.89
C THR A 375 -0.74 -33.10 -8.79
N ASP A 376 -1.34 -31.88 -8.70
CA ASP A 376 -2.52 -31.49 -9.47
C ASP A 376 -2.21 -30.26 -10.33
N GLU A 377 -1.70 -30.51 -11.54
CA GLU A 377 -1.36 -29.44 -12.50
C GLU A 377 -2.58 -28.59 -12.87
N MET A 378 -3.79 -29.20 -12.95
CA MET A 378 -5.01 -28.46 -13.25
C MET A 378 -5.33 -27.49 -12.13
N PHE A 379 -5.17 -27.89 -10.87
CA PHE A 379 -5.35 -27.02 -9.72
C PHE A 379 -4.37 -25.84 -9.74
N LEU A 380 -3.09 -26.10 -10.04
CA LEU A 380 -2.09 -25.04 -10.15
C LEU A 380 -2.45 -24.04 -11.28
N GLN A 381 -2.74 -24.51 -12.48
CA GLN A 381 -3.07 -23.64 -13.62
C GLN A 381 -4.35 -22.85 -13.40
N THR A 382 -5.37 -23.46 -12.79
CA THR A 382 -6.61 -22.77 -12.43
C THR A 382 -6.37 -21.69 -11.39
N SER A 383 -5.55 -21.98 -10.37
CA SER A 383 -5.20 -21.00 -9.33
C SER A 383 -4.41 -19.82 -9.89
N LYS A 384 -3.48 -20.07 -10.81
CA LYS A 384 -2.73 -19.03 -11.55
C LYS A 384 -3.67 -18.11 -12.31
N LYS A 385 -4.57 -18.69 -13.11
CA LYS A 385 -5.57 -17.94 -13.88
C LYS A 385 -6.46 -17.08 -12.97
N HIS A 386 -6.98 -17.66 -11.90
CA HIS A 386 -7.84 -16.98 -10.95
C HIS A 386 -7.14 -15.80 -10.26
N ALA A 387 -5.85 -15.94 -9.90
CA ALA A 387 -5.08 -14.85 -9.31
C ALA A 387 -5.00 -13.62 -10.25
N GLY A 388 -4.64 -13.84 -11.51
CA GLY A 388 -4.54 -12.75 -12.49
C GLY A 388 -5.88 -12.15 -12.87
N GLU A 389 -6.91 -12.97 -13.11
CA GLU A 389 -8.26 -12.51 -13.44
C GLU A 389 -8.87 -11.68 -12.30
N PHE A 390 -8.60 -12.06 -11.05
CA PHE A 390 -9.04 -11.31 -9.88
C PHE A 390 -8.51 -9.88 -9.90
N VAL A 391 -7.24 -9.68 -10.24
CA VAL A 391 -6.64 -8.34 -10.33
C VAL A 391 -7.19 -7.57 -11.53
N LYS A 392 -7.15 -8.17 -12.72
CA LYS A 392 -7.60 -7.54 -13.97
C LYS A 392 -9.07 -7.12 -13.91
N GLY A 393 -9.94 -7.97 -13.36
CA GLY A 393 -11.38 -7.72 -13.25
C GLY A 393 -11.78 -6.64 -12.25
N ARG A 394 -10.85 -6.16 -11.40
CA ARG A 394 -11.10 -5.13 -10.39
C ARG A 394 -10.38 -3.81 -10.66
N ALA A 395 -9.61 -3.74 -11.72
CA ALA A 395 -8.95 -2.52 -12.18
C ALA A 395 -9.95 -1.54 -12.82
N GLY A 396 -9.51 -0.31 -13.05
CA GLY A 396 -10.28 0.76 -13.69
C GLY A 396 -10.86 1.79 -12.71
N ALA A 397 -10.53 1.71 -11.42
CA ALA A 397 -10.98 2.68 -10.43
C ALA A 397 -10.45 4.09 -10.73
N THR A 398 -9.19 4.22 -11.11
CA THR A 398 -8.55 5.50 -11.47
C THR A 398 -9.28 6.18 -12.61
N GLU A 399 -9.57 5.46 -13.67
CA GLU A 399 -10.26 6.03 -14.86
C GLU A 399 -11.68 6.47 -14.52
N LYS A 400 -12.43 5.67 -13.73
CA LYS A 400 -13.78 6.05 -13.28
C LYS A 400 -13.73 7.35 -12.45
N ILE A 401 -12.81 7.44 -11.50
CA ILE A 401 -12.63 8.65 -10.69
C ILE A 401 -12.34 9.85 -11.59
N MET A 402 -11.39 9.71 -12.52
CA MET A 402 -10.95 10.82 -13.39
C MET A 402 -12.02 11.32 -14.34
N ARG A 403 -12.98 10.45 -14.73
CA ARG A 403 -14.12 10.85 -15.57
C ARG A 403 -15.22 11.58 -14.81
N SER A 404 -15.25 11.48 -13.48
CA SER A 404 -16.36 11.99 -12.64
C SER A 404 -16.23 13.46 -12.27
N PHE A 405 -15.13 14.14 -12.62
CA PHE A 405 -14.99 15.57 -12.36
C PHE A 405 -14.42 16.31 -13.57
N PRO A 406 -14.98 17.51 -13.89
CA PRO A 406 -14.44 18.38 -14.93
C PRO A 406 -13.14 19.03 -14.43
N LEU A 407 -12.07 18.86 -15.18
CA LEU A 407 -10.78 19.58 -14.99
C LEU A 407 -10.64 20.69 -16.03
#